data_1ed80e0c3ffe2a33b477f22fad9c0a76
#
_entry.id   1ed80e0c3ffe2a33b477f22fad9c0a76
#
_cell.length_a   1.000
_cell.length_b   1.000
_cell.length_c   1.000
_cell.angle_alpha   90.00
_cell.angle_beta   90.00
_cell.angle_gamma   90.00
#
_symmetry.space_group_name_H-M   'P 1'
#
loop_
_entity.id
_entity.type
_entity.pdbx_description
1 polymer ?
#
loop_
_entity_poly.entity_id
_entity_poly.type
_entity_poly.pdbx_seq_one_letter_code
_entity_poly.pdbx_strand_id
1 'polypeptide(L)'
;MYRQILIALASVMMLGAATQSVYAQQLLSSTADAEMLSKRFAQSIIKGDFVNGARELQMFAIMDTATMANAMRALPDLITKHVMSNGPLTEVDLLSSTTKGKTYIRHAYALKSQFNALRCVVVFYKASKGWAVQSFTIDDRVQDELNK
;
A
#
# COMPACT_ATOMS: atom_id res chain seq x y z
N MET A 1 58.50 -34.97 36.85
CA MET A 1 57.47 -34.11 37.42
C MET A 1 57.09 -33.08 36.34
N TYR A 2 56.05 -33.35 35.51
CA TYR A 2 55.60 -32.41 34.52
C TYR A 2 54.17 -32.03 34.89
N ARG A 3 53.98 -30.77 35.27
CA ARG A 3 52.65 -30.16 35.50
C ARG A 3 52.10 -29.81 34.14
N GLN A 4 51.10 -30.50 33.70
CA GLN A 4 50.26 -30.09 32.54
C GLN A 4 49.30 -29.01 32.98
N ILE A 5 49.42 -27.84 32.40
CA ILE A 5 48.49 -26.74 32.54
C ILE A 5 47.44 -26.93 31.43
N LEU A 6 46.23 -27.30 31.81
CA LEU A 6 45.07 -27.35 30.94
C LEU A 6 44.54 -25.93 30.78
N ILE A 7 44.76 -25.34 29.61
CA ILE A 7 44.13 -24.10 29.23
C ILE A 7 42.73 -24.45 28.66
N ALA A 8 41.70 -24.20 29.45
CA ALA A 8 40.33 -24.28 29.00
C ALA A 8 40.02 -23.06 28.14
N LEU A 9 39.88 -23.26 26.82
CA LEU A 9 39.44 -22.23 25.88
C LEU A 9 37.92 -22.13 25.98
N ALA A 10 37.41 -21.14 26.73
CA ALA A 10 35.98 -20.82 26.76
C ALA A 10 35.61 -20.08 25.48
N SER A 11 35.05 -20.81 24.51
CA SER A 11 34.46 -20.23 23.33
C SER A 11 33.14 -19.53 23.71
N VAL A 12 33.18 -18.21 23.88
CA VAL A 12 32.00 -17.40 24.01
C VAL A 12 31.36 -17.29 22.62
N MET A 13 30.37 -18.15 22.35
CA MET A 13 29.45 -17.94 21.23
C MET A 13 28.55 -16.73 21.55
N MET A 14 28.90 -15.56 21.05
CA MET A 14 27.98 -14.46 20.95
C MET A 14 26.94 -14.83 19.88
N LEU A 15 25.77 -15.34 20.31
CA LEU A 15 24.58 -15.34 19.50
C LEU A 15 24.19 -13.87 19.33
N GLY A 16 24.57 -13.30 18.18
CA GLY A 16 24.01 -12.04 17.70
C GLY A 16 22.52 -12.25 17.43
N ALA A 17 21.68 -11.97 18.42
CA ALA A 17 20.27 -11.81 18.18
C ALA A 17 20.11 -10.61 17.24
N ALA A 18 19.96 -10.89 15.95
CA ALA A 18 19.46 -9.90 14.99
C ALA A 18 18.06 -9.50 15.48
N THR A 19 17.98 -8.42 16.23
CA THR A 19 16.72 -7.75 16.53
C THR A 19 16.19 -7.24 15.20
N GLN A 20 15.43 -8.07 14.50
CA GLN A 20 14.53 -7.58 13.47
C GLN A 20 13.59 -6.60 14.20
N SER A 21 13.82 -5.32 13.97
CA SER A 21 12.86 -4.29 14.38
C SER A 21 11.57 -4.60 13.63
N VAL A 22 10.67 -5.29 14.30
CA VAL A 22 9.29 -5.41 13.89
C VAL A 22 8.76 -3.99 14.01
N TYR A 23 8.80 -3.24 12.91
CA TYR A 23 8.06 -2.00 12.82
C TYR A 23 6.62 -2.34 13.17
N ALA A 24 6.16 -1.85 14.32
CA ALA A 24 4.79 -2.05 14.73
C ALA A 24 3.91 -1.44 13.64
N GLN A 25 3.31 -2.29 12.84
CA GLN A 25 2.45 -1.89 11.74
C GLN A 25 1.30 -1.06 12.32
N GLN A 26 1.13 0.16 11.81
CA GLN A 26 0.01 0.98 12.19
C GLN A 26 -1.28 0.39 11.58
N LEU A 27 -2.36 0.46 12.33
CA LEU A 27 -3.68 0.03 11.88
C LEU A 27 -4.64 1.22 11.94
N LEU A 28 -5.51 1.31 10.95
CA LEU A 28 -6.60 2.27 10.95
C LEU A 28 -7.68 1.82 11.93
N SER A 29 -8.22 2.76 12.70
CA SER A 29 -9.17 2.44 13.77
C SER A 29 -10.57 2.14 13.26
N SER A 30 -10.96 2.75 12.15
CA SER A 30 -12.33 2.68 11.61
C SER A 30 -12.39 2.50 10.08
N THR A 31 -13.57 2.17 9.58
CA THR A 31 -13.87 2.14 8.14
C THR A 31 -13.82 3.54 7.53
N ALA A 32 -14.16 4.57 8.29
CA ALA A 32 -14.07 5.96 7.86
C ALA A 32 -12.61 6.39 7.65
N ASP A 33 -11.68 5.92 8.52
CA ASP A 33 -10.25 6.17 8.32
C ASP A 33 -9.72 5.48 7.07
N ALA A 34 -10.21 4.25 6.77
CA ALA A 34 -9.86 3.53 5.56
C ALA A 34 -10.35 4.26 4.29
N GLU A 35 -11.58 4.80 4.31
CA GLU A 35 -12.11 5.61 3.21
C GLU A 35 -11.29 6.89 3.04
N MET A 36 -11.00 7.58 4.12
CA MET A 36 -10.21 8.82 4.09
C MET A 36 -8.79 8.58 3.56
N LEU A 37 -8.13 7.50 3.98
CA LEU A 37 -6.80 7.14 3.48
C LEU A 37 -6.83 6.82 1.99
N SER A 38 -7.78 6.00 1.53
CA SER A 38 -7.90 5.65 0.11
C SER A 38 -8.22 6.85 -0.77
N LYS A 39 -9.06 7.77 -0.30
CA LYS A 39 -9.37 9.03 -0.99
C LYS A 39 -8.14 9.93 -1.11
N ARG A 40 -7.38 10.12 -0.01
CA ARG A 40 -6.14 10.90 -0.04
C ARG A 40 -5.12 10.31 -0.99
N PHE A 41 -4.98 8.98 -1.01
CA PHE A 41 -4.12 8.31 -1.98
C PHE A 41 -4.55 8.61 -3.43
N ALA A 42 -5.82 8.44 -3.77
CA ALA A 42 -6.35 8.78 -5.09
C ALA A 42 -6.09 10.25 -5.47
N GLN A 43 -6.27 11.17 -4.50
CA GLN A 43 -5.97 12.59 -4.68
C GLN A 43 -4.48 12.87 -4.90
N SER A 44 -3.58 12.14 -4.24
CA SER A 44 -2.14 12.29 -4.44
C SER A 44 -1.73 11.92 -5.87
N ILE A 45 -2.41 10.94 -6.48
CA ILE A 45 -2.16 10.53 -7.86
C ILE A 45 -2.48 11.65 -8.84
N ILE A 46 -3.65 12.28 -8.72
CA ILE A 46 -4.01 13.39 -9.64
C ILE A 46 -3.14 14.64 -9.46
N LYS A 47 -2.55 14.81 -8.28
CA LYS A 47 -1.62 15.91 -7.97
C LYS A 47 -0.18 15.62 -8.43
N GLY A 48 0.10 14.40 -8.89
CA GLY A 48 1.48 13.97 -9.22
C GLY A 48 2.35 13.71 -7.99
N ASP A 49 1.78 13.67 -6.79
CA ASP A 49 2.50 13.48 -5.51
C ASP A 49 2.52 11.99 -5.09
N PHE A 50 3.00 11.14 -6.01
CA PHE A 50 2.96 9.69 -5.86
C PHE A 50 3.79 9.19 -4.67
N VAL A 51 4.93 9.84 -4.40
CA VAL A 51 5.85 9.42 -3.35
C VAL A 51 5.22 9.56 -1.97
N ASN A 52 4.57 10.69 -1.70
CA ASN A 52 3.91 10.91 -0.42
C ASN A 52 2.65 10.04 -0.28
N GLY A 53 1.87 9.89 -1.36
CA GLY A 53 0.72 8.99 -1.36
C GLY A 53 1.10 7.55 -1.07
N ALA A 54 2.17 7.03 -1.69
CA ALA A 54 2.69 5.69 -1.43
C ALA A 54 3.20 5.53 0.01
N ARG A 55 3.91 6.53 0.53
CA ARG A 55 4.42 6.51 1.90
C ARG A 55 3.27 6.45 2.91
N GLU A 56 2.22 7.22 2.70
CA GLU A 56 1.04 7.21 3.56
C GLU A 56 0.33 5.85 3.55
N LEU A 57 0.12 5.24 2.37
CA LEU A 57 -0.42 3.88 2.29
C LEU A 57 0.48 2.85 2.99
N GLN A 58 1.79 2.97 2.82
CA GLN A 58 2.76 2.00 3.35
C GLN A 58 2.77 1.95 4.87
N MET A 59 2.48 3.05 5.57
CA MET A 59 2.38 3.05 7.04
C MET A 59 1.33 2.06 7.56
N PHE A 60 0.30 1.78 6.77
CA PHE A 60 -0.82 0.91 7.11
C PHE A 60 -0.86 -0.38 6.29
N ALA A 61 0.14 -0.63 5.43
CA ALA A 61 0.12 -1.74 4.48
C ALA A 61 0.66 -3.04 5.08
N ILE A 62 -0.04 -4.15 4.83
CA ILE A 62 0.44 -5.51 5.09
C ILE A 62 1.16 -6.11 3.88
N MET A 63 1.09 -5.46 2.72
CA MET A 63 1.87 -5.83 1.54
C MET A 63 3.35 -5.51 1.78
N ASP A 64 4.23 -6.30 1.19
CA ASP A 64 5.67 -6.08 1.32
C ASP A 64 6.13 -4.82 0.56
N THR A 65 7.23 -4.25 1.04
CA THR A 65 7.81 -3.01 0.50
C THR A 65 8.22 -3.15 -0.97
N ALA A 66 8.67 -4.32 -1.41
CA ALA A 66 9.09 -4.55 -2.79
C ALA A 66 7.90 -4.53 -3.75
N THR A 67 6.78 -5.14 -3.36
CA THR A 67 5.51 -5.10 -4.11
C THR A 67 5.01 -3.67 -4.25
N MET A 68 5.00 -2.90 -3.15
CA MET A 68 4.64 -1.49 -3.16
C MET A 68 5.53 -0.68 -4.11
N ALA A 69 6.85 -0.83 -3.98
CA ALA A 69 7.82 -0.11 -4.80
C ALA A 69 7.69 -0.44 -6.30
N ASN A 70 7.41 -1.70 -6.64
CA ASN A 70 7.22 -2.11 -8.03
C ASN A 70 5.96 -1.48 -8.63
N ALA A 71 4.84 -1.49 -7.90
CA ALA A 71 3.60 -0.87 -8.33
C ALA A 71 3.78 0.65 -8.54
N MET A 72 4.46 1.32 -7.61
CA MET A 72 4.71 2.76 -7.69
C MET A 72 5.68 3.14 -8.82
N ARG A 73 6.63 2.27 -9.17
CA ARG A 73 7.56 2.49 -10.28
C ARG A 73 6.87 2.49 -11.65
N ALA A 74 5.84 1.68 -11.83
CA ALA A 74 5.09 1.60 -13.09
C ALA A 74 4.07 2.74 -13.25
N LEU A 75 3.71 3.43 -12.17
CA LEU A 75 2.65 4.42 -12.16
C LEU A 75 2.90 5.65 -13.04
N PRO A 76 4.10 6.28 -13.06
CA PRO A 76 4.37 7.44 -13.91
C PRO A 76 4.14 7.17 -15.39
N ASP A 77 4.55 6.00 -15.89
CA ASP A 77 4.38 5.62 -17.30
C ASP A 77 2.90 5.41 -17.63
N LEU A 78 2.14 4.76 -16.75
CA LEU A 78 0.70 4.58 -16.91
C LEU A 78 -0.01 5.94 -16.99
N ILE A 79 0.29 6.85 -16.08
CA ILE A 79 -0.33 8.18 -16.02
C ILE A 79 0.06 9.01 -17.24
N THR A 80 1.32 9.02 -17.60
CA THR A 80 1.80 9.75 -18.79
C THR A 80 1.09 9.30 -20.06
N LYS A 81 0.99 7.97 -20.25
CA LYS A 81 0.27 7.39 -21.39
C LYS A 81 -1.20 7.79 -21.41
N HIS A 82 -1.86 7.74 -20.22
CA HIS A 82 -3.26 8.14 -20.09
C HIS A 82 -3.45 9.62 -20.41
N VAL A 83 -2.63 10.49 -19.83
CA VAL A 83 -2.72 11.95 -20.01
C VAL A 83 -2.49 12.37 -21.46
N MET A 84 -1.55 11.74 -22.16
CA MET A 84 -1.31 12.02 -23.58
C MET A 84 -2.54 11.73 -24.47
N SER A 85 -3.35 10.72 -24.10
CA SER A 85 -4.51 10.32 -24.89
C SER A 85 -5.83 10.95 -24.42
N ASN A 86 -5.93 11.30 -23.13
CA ASN A 86 -7.21 11.66 -22.50
C ASN A 86 -7.21 13.03 -21.80
N GLY A 87 -6.08 13.73 -21.81
CA GLY A 87 -5.89 14.98 -21.07
C GLY A 87 -5.51 14.76 -19.60
N PRO A 88 -5.20 15.85 -18.88
CA PRO A 88 -4.75 15.78 -17.49
C PRO A 88 -5.83 15.20 -16.56
N LEU A 89 -5.37 14.53 -15.50
CA LEU A 89 -6.25 14.10 -14.41
C LEU A 89 -6.67 15.33 -13.60
N THR A 90 -7.98 15.47 -13.32
CA THR A 90 -8.55 16.68 -12.72
C THR A 90 -9.35 16.45 -11.47
N GLU A 91 -9.97 15.27 -11.32
CA GLU A 91 -10.95 15.02 -10.26
C GLU A 91 -10.92 13.55 -9.80
N VAL A 92 -11.33 13.31 -8.57
CA VAL A 92 -11.48 11.97 -7.97
C VAL A 92 -12.95 11.76 -7.62
N ASP A 93 -13.59 10.73 -8.20
CA ASP A 93 -14.93 10.30 -7.86
C ASP A 93 -14.92 8.91 -7.22
N LEU A 94 -15.68 8.72 -6.14
CA LEU A 94 -15.91 7.41 -5.56
C LEU A 94 -16.91 6.63 -6.43
N LEU A 95 -16.45 5.55 -7.08
CA LEU A 95 -17.30 4.68 -7.90
C LEU A 95 -18.03 3.65 -7.05
N SER A 96 -17.33 3.02 -6.12
CA SER A 96 -17.90 2.01 -5.24
C SER A 96 -17.16 1.90 -3.91
N SER A 97 -17.94 1.60 -2.86
CA SER A 97 -17.44 1.19 -1.55
C SER A 97 -18.17 -0.09 -1.20
N THR A 98 -17.42 -1.21 -1.12
CA THR A 98 -18.00 -2.53 -0.89
C THR A 98 -17.32 -3.24 0.26
N THR A 99 -18.13 -3.94 1.08
CA THR A 99 -17.63 -4.78 2.17
C THR A 99 -17.90 -6.24 1.82
N LYS A 100 -16.89 -7.11 1.97
CA LYS A 100 -17.03 -8.56 1.82
C LYS A 100 -16.91 -9.22 3.19
N GLY A 101 -18.05 -9.70 3.69
CA GLY A 101 -18.16 -10.19 5.06
C GLY A 101 -17.80 -9.09 6.07
N LYS A 102 -17.12 -9.49 7.16
CA LYS A 102 -16.56 -8.55 8.15
C LYS A 102 -15.06 -8.31 7.99
N THR A 103 -14.49 -8.82 6.89
CA THR A 103 -13.03 -9.01 6.75
C THR A 103 -12.39 -8.04 5.76
N TYR A 104 -13.11 -7.65 4.70
CA TYR A 104 -12.56 -6.81 3.65
C TYR A 104 -13.42 -5.60 3.37
N ILE A 105 -12.76 -4.48 3.09
CA ILE A 105 -13.37 -3.28 2.50
C ILE A 105 -12.61 -2.98 1.21
N ARG A 106 -13.34 -2.59 0.19
CA ARG A 106 -12.81 -2.20 -1.11
C ARG A 106 -13.40 -0.85 -1.50
N HIS A 107 -12.54 0.13 -1.74
CA HIS A 107 -12.92 1.42 -2.30
C HIS A 107 -12.36 1.51 -3.72
N ALA A 108 -13.20 1.90 -4.67
CA ALA A 108 -12.82 2.16 -6.05
C ALA A 108 -13.16 3.59 -6.43
N TYR A 109 -12.19 4.28 -7.02
CA TYR A 109 -12.30 5.67 -7.46
C TYR A 109 -12.04 5.76 -8.96
N ALA A 110 -12.73 6.69 -9.62
CA ALA A 110 -12.34 7.19 -10.93
C ALA A 110 -11.42 8.39 -10.76
N LEU A 111 -10.25 8.34 -11.40
CA LEU A 111 -9.37 9.48 -11.58
C LEU A 111 -9.70 10.08 -12.94
N LYS A 112 -10.50 11.14 -12.95
CA LYS A 112 -11.11 11.68 -14.17
C LYS A 112 -10.15 12.55 -14.96
N SER A 113 -10.21 12.42 -16.27
CA SER A 113 -9.65 13.34 -17.24
C SER A 113 -10.73 13.77 -18.24
N GLN A 114 -10.37 14.54 -19.25
CA GLN A 114 -11.35 15.11 -20.18
C GLN A 114 -12.15 14.06 -20.94
N PHE A 115 -11.53 12.97 -21.38
CA PHE A 115 -12.18 11.98 -22.27
C PHE A 115 -12.33 10.60 -21.68
N ASN A 116 -11.65 10.29 -20.57
CA ASN A 116 -11.70 8.99 -19.93
C ASN A 116 -11.29 9.11 -18.45
N ALA A 117 -11.20 7.97 -17.76
CA ALA A 117 -10.70 7.91 -16.38
C ALA A 117 -9.77 6.73 -16.17
N LEU A 118 -8.84 6.84 -15.21
CA LEU A 118 -8.18 5.70 -14.60
C LEU A 118 -8.98 5.22 -13.39
N ARG A 119 -8.92 3.94 -13.10
CA ARG A 119 -9.47 3.36 -11.89
C ARG A 119 -8.39 3.23 -10.83
N CYS A 120 -8.67 3.71 -9.62
CA CYS A 120 -7.85 3.50 -8.44
C CYS A 120 -8.64 2.67 -7.43
N VAL A 121 -8.14 1.49 -7.08
CA VAL A 121 -8.76 0.59 -6.11
C VAL A 121 -7.84 0.41 -4.92
N VAL A 122 -8.38 0.53 -3.70
CA VAL A 122 -7.67 0.19 -2.47
C VAL A 122 -8.49 -0.83 -1.70
N VAL A 123 -7.85 -1.92 -1.30
CA VAL A 123 -8.47 -3.00 -0.52
C VAL A 123 -7.86 -3.03 0.87
N PHE A 124 -8.72 -3.09 1.87
CA PHE A 124 -8.35 -3.19 3.27
C PHE A 124 -8.76 -4.54 3.85
N TYR A 125 -7.92 -5.07 4.72
CA TYR A 125 -8.15 -6.28 5.50
C TYR A 125 -8.39 -5.91 6.97
N LYS A 126 -9.37 -6.56 7.60
CA LYS A 126 -9.65 -6.42 9.04
C LYS A 126 -8.70 -7.29 9.84
N ALA A 127 -7.68 -6.67 10.40
CA ALA A 127 -6.84 -7.29 11.42
C ALA A 127 -7.52 -7.28 12.80
N SER A 128 -6.93 -7.94 13.79
CA SER A 128 -7.52 -8.06 15.12
C SER A 128 -7.86 -6.73 15.80
N LYS A 129 -7.05 -5.70 15.57
CA LYS A 129 -7.17 -4.40 16.26
C LYS A 129 -7.51 -3.23 15.33
N GLY A 130 -7.71 -3.46 14.03
CA GLY A 130 -7.96 -2.36 13.09
C GLY A 130 -7.95 -2.82 11.64
N TRP A 131 -7.84 -1.86 10.72
CA TRP A 131 -7.78 -2.10 9.29
C TRP A 131 -6.39 -1.85 8.75
N ALA A 132 -5.94 -2.70 7.85
CA ALA A 132 -4.66 -2.59 7.15
C ALA A 132 -4.88 -2.56 5.65
N VAL A 133 -4.03 -1.86 4.91
CA VAL A 133 -4.03 -1.89 3.45
C VAL A 133 -3.50 -3.25 2.99
N GLN A 134 -4.35 -4.02 2.32
CA GLN A 134 -4.03 -5.32 1.74
C GLN A 134 -3.39 -5.18 0.36
N SER A 135 -3.97 -4.31 -0.48
CA SER A 135 -3.50 -4.08 -1.85
C SER A 135 -4.04 -2.76 -2.39
N PHE A 136 -3.39 -2.28 -3.44
CA PHE A 136 -3.95 -1.23 -4.29
C PHE A 136 -3.68 -1.54 -5.76
N THR A 137 -4.49 -0.97 -6.64
CA THR A 137 -4.36 -1.12 -8.10
C THR A 137 -4.75 0.20 -8.75
N ILE A 138 -3.98 0.60 -9.77
CA ILE A 138 -4.35 1.70 -10.67
C ILE A 138 -4.27 1.17 -12.09
N ASP A 139 -5.36 1.26 -12.82
CA ASP A 139 -5.49 0.74 -14.19
C ASP A 139 -6.55 1.54 -15.00
N ASP A 140 -6.77 1.15 -16.25
CA ASP A 140 -7.74 1.75 -17.16
C ASP A 140 -9.10 1.02 -17.22
N ARG A 141 -9.33 0.05 -16.30
CA ARG A 141 -10.51 -0.82 -16.30
C ARG A 141 -11.69 -0.24 -15.51
N VAL A 142 -12.04 1.02 -15.76
CA VAL A 142 -13.20 1.66 -15.10
C VAL A 142 -14.50 0.92 -15.37
N GLN A 143 -14.67 0.34 -16.57
CA GLN A 143 -15.86 -0.39 -16.96
C GLN A 143 -16.18 -1.59 -16.05
N ASP A 144 -15.18 -2.20 -15.44
CA ASP A 144 -15.36 -3.29 -14.47
C ASP A 144 -16.15 -2.84 -13.22
N GLU A 145 -16.17 -1.55 -12.92
CA GLU A 145 -16.94 -1.00 -11.79
C GLU A 145 -18.37 -0.60 -12.16
N LEU A 146 -18.61 -0.30 -13.45
CA LEU A 146 -19.93 0.13 -13.94
C LEU A 146 -20.86 -1.06 -14.21
N ASN A 147 -20.31 -2.27 -14.32
CA ASN A 147 -21.05 -3.50 -14.64
C ASN A 147 -21.30 -4.39 -13.39
N LYS A 148 -21.09 -3.88 -12.20
CA LYS A 148 -21.37 -4.53 -10.90
C LYS A 148 -22.68 -4.00 -10.36
#